data_15d373a5246a8716ba4a37ffb71bc693
#
_entry.id   15d373a5246a8716ba4a37ffb71bc693
#
_cell.length_a   1.000
_cell.length_b   1.000
_cell.length_c   1.000
_cell.angle_alpha   90.00
_cell.angle_beta   90.00
_cell.angle_gamma   90.00
#
_symmetry.space_group_name_H-M   'P 1'
#
loop_
_entity.id
_entity.type
_entity.pdbx_description
1 polymer ?
#
loop_
_entity_poly.entity_id
_entity_poly.type
_entity_poly.pdbx_seq_one_letter_code
_entity_poly.pdbx_strand_id
1 'polypeptide(L)'
;MSKDYDLSRLCLYTGTEHYHRLNRKCLLTDGAKYLAEAAGAFWLMDAAASYLIELGTDDWFVQVRLVVTGSSAVLTLEDGNGRVRARQAIPYTDFPIPHYTLYACWNGSDWVLMLPSEY
;
A
#
# COMPACT_ATOMS: atom_id res chain seq x y z
N MET A 1 -12.42 -18.66 -7.32
CA MET A 1 -12.58 -17.93 -8.57
C MET A 1 -11.33 -17.15 -8.90
N SER A 2 -10.90 -17.25 -10.12
CA SER A 2 -9.75 -16.47 -10.50
C SER A 2 -10.14 -15.00 -10.66
N LYS A 3 -9.24 -14.12 -10.36
CA LYS A 3 -9.43 -12.70 -10.62
C LYS A 3 -9.33 -12.47 -12.11
N ASP A 4 -10.15 -11.59 -12.64
CA ASP A 4 -10.06 -11.19 -14.03
C ASP A 4 -8.87 -10.27 -14.29
N TYR A 5 -8.21 -9.85 -13.23
CA TYR A 5 -7.07 -8.94 -13.28
C TYR A 5 -5.76 -9.69 -13.36
N ASP A 6 -4.86 -9.14 -14.14
CA ASP A 6 -3.53 -9.72 -14.32
C ASP A 6 -2.52 -8.92 -13.49
N LEU A 7 -2.00 -9.52 -12.43
CA LEU A 7 -1.05 -8.85 -11.54
C LEU A 7 0.29 -8.55 -12.22
N SER A 8 0.62 -9.23 -13.32
CA SER A 8 1.83 -8.93 -14.07
C SER A 8 1.78 -7.52 -14.68
N ARG A 9 0.59 -6.94 -14.79
CA ARG A 9 0.42 -5.61 -15.35
C ARG A 9 0.81 -4.49 -14.38
N LEU A 10 1.11 -4.83 -13.13
CA LEU A 10 1.53 -3.82 -12.15
C LEU A 10 2.78 -3.06 -12.63
N CYS A 11 3.67 -3.72 -13.34
CA CYS A 11 4.89 -3.08 -13.83
C CYS A 11 4.63 -2.03 -14.91
N LEU A 12 3.43 -1.99 -15.47
CA LEU A 12 3.07 -0.99 -16.46
C LEU A 12 2.72 0.37 -15.85
N TYR A 13 2.48 0.41 -14.54
CA TYR A 13 2.16 1.66 -13.85
C TYR A 13 3.46 2.36 -13.46
N THR A 14 3.83 3.38 -14.22
CA THR A 14 5.09 4.12 -14.03
C THR A 14 4.86 5.57 -13.62
N GLY A 15 3.64 5.93 -13.34
CA GLY A 15 3.20 7.24 -12.88
C GLY A 15 1.70 7.18 -12.78
N THR A 16 1.07 8.24 -12.33
CA THR A 16 -0.38 8.25 -12.21
C THR A 16 -0.97 9.43 -12.95
N GLU A 17 -2.07 9.21 -13.66
CA GLU A 17 -2.83 10.26 -14.30
C GLU A 17 -3.95 10.76 -13.42
N HIS A 18 -4.43 9.90 -12.51
CA HIS A 18 -5.53 10.22 -11.61
C HIS A 18 -5.20 9.78 -10.19
N TYR A 19 -5.81 10.44 -9.22
CA TYR A 19 -5.76 10.05 -7.81
C TYR A 19 -7.15 9.65 -7.39
N HIS A 20 -7.23 8.59 -6.60
CA HIS A 20 -8.50 8.01 -6.19
C HIS A 20 -8.62 8.11 -4.67
N ARG A 21 -9.65 8.79 -4.19
CA ARG A 21 -9.78 9.01 -2.76
C ARG A 21 -10.17 7.71 -2.05
N LEU A 22 -9.33 7.32 -1.10
CA LEU A 22 -9.58 6.16 -0.25
C LEU A 22 -10.36 6.57 1.01
N ASN A 23 -9.90 7.63 1.67
CA ASN A 23 -10.56 8.17 2.84
C ASN A 23 -10.23 9.66 2.96
N ARG A 24 -10.54 10.26 4.12
CA ARG A 24 -10.40 11.71 4.32
C ARG A 24 -8.98 12.23 4.13
N LYS A 25 -7.97 11.40 4.34
CA LYS A 25 -6.57 11.83 4.33
C LYS A 25 -5.68 10.94 3.46
N CYS A 26 -6.26 10.08 2.64
CA CYS A 26 -5.46 9.17 1.84
C CYS A 26 -6.01 9.02 0.43
N LEU A 27 -5.11 9.09 -0.53
CA LEU A 27 -5.39 8.91 -1.95
C LEU A 27 -4.62 7.68 -2.45
N LEU A 28 -5.16 7.03 -3.48
CA LEU A 28 -4.47 5.96 -4.19
C LEU A 28 -4.11 6.44 -5.59
N THR A 29 -2.94 6.04 -6.06
CA THR A 29 -2.60 6.22 -7.46
C THR A 29 -3.35 5.21 -8.33
N ASP A 30 -3.25 5.34 -9.63
CA ASP A 30 -3.85 4.38 -10.56
C ASP A 30 -3.33 2.96 -10.29
N GLY A 31 -2.02 2.82 -10.07
CA GLY A 31 -1.41 1.52 -9.80
C GLY A 31 -1.83 0.93 -8.47
N ALA A 32 -1.87 1.74 -7.42
CA ALA A 32 -2.33 1.29 -6.10
C ALA A 32 -3.78 0.85 -6.14
N LYS A 33 -4.63 1.59 -6.86
CA LYS A 33 -6.02 1.20 -7.05
C LYS A 33 -6.12 -0.12 -7.81
N TYR A 34 -5.33 -0.26 -8.87
CA TYR A 34 -5.32 -1.51 -9.64
C TYR A 34 -4.93 -2.70 -8.76
N LEU A 35 -3.89 -2.55 -7.95
CA LEU A 35 -3.48 -3.61 -7.02
C LEU A 35 -4.61 -3.96 -6.05
N ALA A 36 -5.24 -2.95 -5.48
CA ALA A 36 -6.33 -3.17 -4.53
C ALA A 36 -7.47 -3.95 -5.15
N GLU A 37 -7.82 -3.65 -6.39
CA GLU A 37 -8.88 -4.34 -7.11
C GLU A 37 -8.44 -5.73 -7.55
N ALA A 38 -7.27 -5.83 -8.14
CA ALA A 38 -6.78 -7.09 -8.71
C ALA A 38 -6.52 -8.15 -7.66
N ALA A 39 -5.97 -7.75 -6.53
CA ALA A 39 -5.61 -8.68 -5.45
C ALA A 39 -6.67 -8.75 -4.35
N GLY A 40 -7.77 -7.99 -4.46
CA GLY A 40 -8.74 -7.90 -3.40
C GLY A 40 -8.14 -7.33 -2.13
N ALA A 41 -7.31 -6.30 -2.27
CA ALA A 41 -6.44 -5.81 -1.19
C ALA A 41 -6.80 -4.40 -0.71
N PHE A 42 -8.06 -4.00 -0.77
CA PHE A 42 -8.47 -2.73 -0.17
C PHE A 42 -8.23 -2.72 1.33
N TRP A 43 -8.31 -3.91 1.98
CA TRP A 43 -7.98 -4.03 3.40
C TRP A 43 -6.56 -3.57 3.71
N LEU A 44 -5.62 -3.85 2.80
CA LEU A 44 -4.22 -3.43 2.95
C LEU A 44 -4.12 -1.91 2.87
N MET A 45 -4.84 -1.31 1.92
CA MET A 45 -4.84 0.14 1.77
C MET A 45 -5.45 0.81 2.99
N ASP A 46 -6.55 0.28 3.50
CA ASP A 46 -7.21 0.82 4.70
C ASP A 46 -6.33 0.70 5.93
N ALA A 47 -5.67 -0.44 6.10
CA ALA A 47 -4.77 -0.66 7.23
C ALA A 47 -3.59 0.30 7.18
N ALA A 48 -2.98 0.44 6.01
CA ALA A 48 -1.86 1.37 5.84
C ALA A 48 -2.30 2.80 6.13
N ALA A 49 -3.43 3.22 5.58
CA ALA A 49 -3.93 4.57 5.78
C ALA A 49 -4.20 4.87 7.26
N SER A 50 -4.74 3.89 8.00
CA SER A 50 -4.99 4.07 9.43
C SER A 50 -3.71 4.36 10.19
N TYR A 51 -2.65 3.61 9.92
CA TYR A 51 -1.37 3.85 10.58
C TYR A 51 -0.73 5.16 10.16
N LEU A 52 -0.82 5.50 8.87
CA LEU A 52 -0.24 6.75 8.38
C LEU A 52 -0.86 7.97 9.06
N ILE A 53 -2.17 7.94 9.28
CA ILE A 53 -2.86 9.03 9.96
C ILE A 53 -2.36 9.15 11.41
N GLU A 54 -2.15 8.02 12.09
CA GLU A 54 -1.68 8.03 13.47
C GLU A 54 -0.22 8.47 13.60
N LEU A 55 0.63 8.13 12.63
CA LEU A 55 2.05 8.44 12.69
C LEU A 55 2.34 9.93 12.55
N GLY A 56 1.41 10.69 12.00
CA GLY A 56 1.63 12.11 11.74
C GLY A 56 2.43 12.31 10.45
N THR A 57 2.86 13.55 10.21
CA THR A 57 3.43 13.93 8.92
C THR A 57 4.87 14.39 9.00
N ASP A 58 5.57 14.09 10.09
CA ASP A 58 6.99 14.45 10.25
C ASP A 58 7.85 13.72 9.23
N ASP A 59 7.52 12.47 8.95
CA ASP A 59 8.16 11.71 7.87
C ASP A 59 7.23 11.76 6.67
N TRP A 60 7.64 12.45 5.63
CA TRP A 60 6.82 12.60 4.43
C TRP A 60 6.85 11.36 3.52
N PHE A 61 7.71 10.40 3.82
CA PHE A 61 7.88 9.19 3.02
C PHE A 61 7.89 7.98 3.94
N VAL A 62 7.03 7.01 3.65
CA VAL A 62 6.91 5.77 4.42
C VAL A 62 6.84 4.60 3.46
N GLN A 63 7.55 3.52 3.78
CA GLN A 63 7.44 2.26 3.04
C GLN A 63 6.45 1.37 3.78
N VAL A 64 5.47 0.86 3.04
CA VAL A 64 4.46 -0.05 3.56
C VAL A 64 4.80 -1.43 3.01
N ARG A 65 5.23 -2.33 3.89
CA ARG A 65 5.67 -3.67 3.50
C ARG A 65 4.70 -4.73 3.98
N LEU A 66 4.40 -5.66 3.08
CA LEU A 66 3.60 -6.84 3.42
C LEU A 66 4.43 -8.08 3.10
N VAL A 67 4.62 -8.93 4.10
CA VAL A 67 5.31 -10.20 3.93
C VAL A 67 4.33 -11.31 4.25
N VAL A 68 4.04 -12.15 3.26
CA VAL A 68 3.07 -13.22 3.38
C VAL A 68 3.80 -14.55 3.57
N THR A 69 3.38 -15.31 4.58
CA THR A 69 3.91 -16.64 4.84
C THR A 69 2.74 -17.60 4.96
N GLY A 70 2.56 -18.45 3.95
CA GLY A 70 1.39 -19.31 3.89
C GLY A 70 0.11 -18.48 3.78
N SER A 71 -0.77 -18.60 4.75
CA SER A 71 -2.02 -17.86 4.78
C SER A 71 -2.03 -16.70 5.79
N SER A 72 -0.86 -16.36 6.34
CA SER A 72 -0.75 -15.23 7.26
C SER A 72 0.24 -14.21 6.71
N ALA A 73 0.26 -13.02 7.30
CA ALA A 73 1.15 -11.97 6.84
C ALA A 73 1.54 -11.05 7.98
N VAL A 74 2.58 -10.25 7.74
CA VAL A 74 2.98 -9.18 8.63
C VAL A 74 3.05 -7.90 7.82
N LEU A 75 2.36 -6.90 8.28
CA LEU A 75 2.37 -5.55 7.72
C LEU A 75 3.30 -4.70 8.55
N THR A 76 4.27 -4.03 7.92
CA THR A 76 5.14 -3.07 8.59
C THR A 76 5.16 -1.76 7.84
N LEU A 77 5.21 -0.67 8.59
CA LEU A 77 5.42 0.65 8.03
C LEU A 77 6.77 1.15 8.52
N GLU A 78 7.65 1.50 7.59
CA GLU A 78 9.00 1.95 7.87
C GLU A 78 9.20 3.36 7.33
N ASP A 79 9.93 4.20 8.07
CA ASP A 79 10.24 5.53 7.57
C ASP A 79 11.35 5.44 6.49
N GLY A 80 11.73 6.59 5.93
CA GLY A 80 12.74 6.62 4.86
C GLY A 80 14.12 6.14 5.29
N ASN A 81 14.35 5.97 6.59
CA ASN A 81 15.62 5.49 7.14
C ASN A 81 15.57 4.02 7.54
N GLY A 82 14.48 3.33 7.23
CA GLY A 82 14.33 1.92 7.55
C GLY A 82 13.87 1.63 8.96
N ARG A 83 13.47 2.65 9.70
CA ARG A 83 12.99 2.48 11.08
C ARG A 83 11.53 2.07 11.05
N VAL A 84 11.21 0.96 11.73
CA VAL A 84 9.83 0.48 11.83
C VAL A 84 9.02 1.40 12.72
N ARG A 85 7.93 1.93 12.18
CA ARG A 85 7.04 2.85 12.88
C ARG A 85 5.74 2.18 13.29
N ALA A 86 5.34 1.12 12.61
CA ALA A 86 4.14 0.37 12.95
C ALA A 86 4.27 -1.05 12.42
N ARG A 87 3.59 -1.99 13.09
CA ARG A 87 3.63 -3.39 12.70
C ARG A 87 2.31 -4.05 13.08
N GLN A 88 1.77 -4.86 12.20
CA GLN A 88 0.53 -5.59 12.46
C GLN A 88 0.63 -7.00 11.92
N ALA A 89 0.29 -7.99 12.75
CA ALA A 89 0.15 -9.36 12.31
C ALA A 89 -1.22 -9.53 11.66
N ILE A 90 -1.24 -10.18 10.51
CA ILE A 90 -2.46 -10.49 9.77
C ILE A 90 -2.64 -12.00 9.87
N PRO A 91 -3.58 -12.50 10.67
CA PRO A 91 -3.68 -13.95 10.88
C PRO A 91 -4.15 -14.72 9.67
N TYR A 92 -4.86 -14.08 8.74
CA TYR A 92 -5.29 -14.74 7.54
C TYR A 92 -5.34 -13.76 6.37
N THR A 93 -4.77 -14.16 5.25
CA THR A 93 -4.86 -13.41 4.00
C THR A 93 -4.70 -14.34 2.81
N ASP A 94 -5.34 -13.97 1.71
CA ASP A 94 -5.16 -14.64 0.42
C ASP A 94 -4.35 -13.77 -0.55
N PHE A 95 -3.63 -12.78 -0.03
CA PHE A 95 -2.83 -11.88 -0.87
C PHE A 95 -1.84 -12.72 -1.69
N PRO A 96 -1.83 -12.56 -3.02
CA PRO A 96 -1.13 -13.51 -3.90
C PRO A 96 0.36 -13.29 -4.06
N ILE A 97 0.89 -12.17 -3.57
CA ILE A 97 2.31 -11.84 -3.74
C ILE A 97 3.01 -12.01 -2.40
N PRO A 98 4.10 -12.84 -2.31
CA PRO A 98 4.72 -13.13 -1.02
C PRO A 98 5.36 -11.92 -0.34
N HIS A 99 5.93 -11.00 -1.12
CA HIS A 99 6.54 -9.78 -0.60
C HIS A 99 6.07 -8.63 -1.45
N TYR A 100 5.48 -7.62 -0.83
CA TYR A 100 5.07 -6.45 -1.58
C TYR A 100 5.33 -5.18 -0.79
N THR A 101 5.78 -4.15 -1.48
CA THR A 101 6.05 -2.85 -0.89
C THR A 101 5.24 -1.79 -1.63
N LEU A 102 4.57 -0.95 -0.86
CA LEU A 102 3.94 0.27 -1.35
C LEU A 102 4.72 1.44 -0.80
N TYR A 103 4.74 2.53 -1.51
CA TYR A 103 5.27 3.79 -1.00
C TYR A 103 4.10 4.68 -0.60
N ALA A 104 4.30 5.41 0.49
CA ALA A 104 3.34 6.40 0.95
C ALA A 104 4.05 7.73 1.07
N CYS A 105 3.52 8.75 0.41
CA CYS A 105 4.11 10.08 0.41
C CYS A 105 3.08 11.09 0.87
N TRP A 106 3.48 11.98 1.77
CA TRP A 106 2.64 13.09 2.22
C TRP A 106 2.83 14.26 1.25
N ASN A 107 1.74 14.74 0.68
CA ASN A 107 1.81 15.78 -0.34
C ASN A 107 1.47 17.18 0.18
N GLY A 108 1.33 17.33 1.50
CA GLY A 108 0.94 18.59 2.12
C GLY A 108 -0.51 18.63 2.56
N SER A 109 -1.34 17.74 2.05
CA SER A 109 -2.75 17.64 2.45
C SER A 109 -3.24 16.22 2.62
N ASP A 110 -2.66 15.27 1.88
CA ASP A 110 -3.07 13.87 1.90
C ASP A 110 -1.87 12.95 1.84
N TRP A 111 -2.01 11.75 2.36
CA TRP A 111 -1.11 10.65 2.08
C TRP A 111 -1.48 10.06 0.72
N VAL A 112 -0.47 9.75 -0.07
CA VAL A 112 -0.66 9.10 -1.36
C VAL A 112 0.01 7.75 -1.32
N LEU A 113 -0.78 6.67 -1.45
CA LEU A 113 -0.26 5.32 -1.58
C LEU A 113 -0.01 5.03 -3.04
N MET A 114 1.15 4.51 -3.36
CA MET A 114 1.56 4.28 -4.74
C MET A 114 2.41 3.03 -4.85
N LEU A 115 2.49 2.48 -6.05
CA LEU A 115 3.45 1.41 -6.34
C LEU A 115 4.85 2.03 -6.40
N PRO A 116 5.91 1.26 -6.05
CA PRO A 116 7.27 1.78 -6.17
C PRO A 116 7.59 2.29 -7.57
N SER A 117 7.01 1.66 -8.60
CA SER A 117 7.23 2.06 -9.98
C SER A 117 6.59 3.40 -10.34
N GLU A 118 5.68 3.89 -9.50
CA GLU A 118 5.02 5.17 -9.71
C GLU A 118 5.71 6.32 -8.98
N TYR A 119 6.69 5.99 -8.17
CA TYR A 119 7.44 6.98 -7.41
C TYR A 119 8.44 7.70 -8.34
#